data_bffae24d013cb12ee197b04149d42172
#
_entry.id   bffae24d013cb12ee197b04149d42172
#
_cell.length_a   1.000
_cell.length_b   1.000
_cell.length_c   1.000
_cell.angle_alpha   90.00
_cell.angle_beta   90.00
_cell.angle_gamma   90.00
#
_symmetry.space_group_name_H-M   'P 1'
#
loop_
_entity.id
_entity.type
_entity.pdbx_description
1 polymer ?
#
loop_
_entity_poly.entity_id
_entity_poly.type
_entity_poly.pdbx_seq_one_letter_code
_entity_poly.pdbx_strand_id
1 'polypeptide(L)'
;MRGTKSIRYVSLACLLSLFGSIVLSGCTVNSNDRVPSPNMGVNPYRVNTGFLLRNAVERGTLRIATERDYPPFSYHGTGGILTGFDVEIAEEVARHMELKAEFVETGWENLLPGLTEGKYDAVFNQIEDRPDRRALYDFSVAYLSSTPVLLVHSSGEAQIRTFSDIKGKRVGLNPTGIYKDMAKRYGAEAVPIKYISDAANMLANGDLDAVISDQLSATNLKQQFPDIPVAAAESADQVSEISAAFVKGNPDLVAAVDNALATMQQDGTYLTIWNKYFGNAPISYKGIHDRKVK
;
A
#
# COMPACT_ATOMS: atom_id res chain seq x y z
N MET A 1 16.52 53.54 -48.94
CA MET A 1 16.92 53.23 -50.32
C MET A 1 16.30 51.86 -50.60
N ARG A 2 15.22 51.88 -51.36
CA ARG A 2 15.07 51.43 -52.73
C ARG A 2 15.54 49.96 -52.88
N GLY A 3 14.78 48.98 -53.40
CA GLY A 3 13.64 49.10 -54.28
C GLY A 3 13.01 47.74 -54.55
N THR A 4 11.81 47.89 -54.93
CA THR A 4 10.81 47.03 -55.54
C THR A 4 11.24 46.37 -56.84
N LYS A 5 10.56 45.22 -57.19
CA LYS A 5 9.86 44.90 -58.47
C LYS A 5 9.59 43.44 -58.52
N SER A 6 8.39 42.97 -58.50
CA SER A 6 7.20 42.98 -59.37
C SER A 6 7.27 42.00 -60.55
N ILE A 7 6.31 41.09 -60.56
CA ILE A 7 5.40 40.68 -61.68
C ILE A 7 5.95 39.76 -62.79
N ARG A 8 5.35 38.61 -63.07
CA ARG A 8 4.39 38.45 -64.17
C ARG A 8 3.77 37.01 -64.29
N TYR A 9 2.49 37.07 -64.48
CA TYR A 9 1.63 35.97 -64.94
C TYR A 9 1.98 35.51 -66.36
N VAL A 10 1.74 34.20 -66.64
CA VAL A 10 1.19 33.78 -67.95
C VAL A 10 0.37 32.54 -67.75
N SER A 11 -0.91 32.65 -68.07
CA SER A 11 -1.86 31.58 -68.34
C SER A 11 -1.60 30.94 -69.73
N LEU A 12 -1.84 29.65 -69.85
CA LEU A 12 -2.57 29.16 -71.07
C LEU A 12 -3.08 27.75 -70.87
N ALA A 13 -4.38 27.59 -71.18
CA ALA A 13 -5.14 26.38 -71.23
C ALA A 13 -4.89 25.63 -72.57
N CYS A 14 -5.10 24.30 -72.58
CA CYS A 14 -5.68 23.51 -73.68
C CYS A 14 -5.90 22.07 -73.25
N LEU A 15 -7.10 21.65 -73.15
CA LEU A 15 -7.98 20.68 -73.73
C LEU A 15 -7.31 19.48 -74.51
N LEU A 16 -7.65 18.22 -74.14
CA LEU A 16 -8.47 17.29 -74.92
C LEU A 16 -8.31 15.84 -74.44
N SER A 17 -9.41 15.32 -74.03
CA SER A 17 -9.96 13.95 -74.06
C SER A 17 -9.14 12.79 -74.65
N LEU A 18 -9.09 11.68 -73.88
CA LEU A 18 -9.17 10.32 -74.51
C LEU A 18 -9.72 9.30 -73.49
N PHE A 19 -10.77 8.64 -73.95
CA PHE A 19 -11.43 7.50 -73.28
C PHE A 19 -10.49 6.30 -73.15
N GLY A 20 -10.44 5.69 -71.99
CA GLY A 20 -9.71 4.44 -71.76
C GLY A 20 -10.40 3.61 -70.68
N SER A 21 -10.88 2.47 -71.11
CA SER A 21 -11.69 1.45 -70.41
C SER A 21 -11.16 1.06 -69.05
N ILE A 22 -11.99 1.15 -68.02
CA ILE A 22 -11.71 0.67 -66.68
C ILE A 22 -12.11 -0.81 -66.60
N VAL A 23 -11.09 -1.66 -66.42
CA VAL A 23 -11.28 -3.07 -66.01
C VAL A 23 -11.51 -3.06 -64.50
N LEU A 24 -12.70 -3.43 -64.07
CA LEU A 24 -12.99 -3.69 -62.67
C LEU A 24 -12.31 -5.00 -62.24
N SER A 25 -11.15 -4.92 -61.61
CA SER A 25 -10.62 -5.98 -60.78
C SER A 25 -11.21 -5.84 -59.38
N GLY A 26 -12.16 -6.67 -59.04
CA GLY A 26 -12.71 -6.76 -57.70
C GLY A 26 -11.66 -7.31 -56.74
N CYS A 27 -11.08 -6.47 -55.91
CA CYS A 27 -10.37 -6.90 -54.71
C CYS A 27 -11.40 -7.14 -53.60
N THR A 28 -11.62 -8.41 -53.28
CA THR A 28 -12.32 -8.80 -52.07
C THR A 28 -11.50 -8.32 -50.85
N VAL A 29 -11.99 -7.26 -50.22
CA VAL A 29 -11.44 -6.80 -48.93
C VAL A 29 -11.87 -7.81 -47.86
N ASN A 30 -10.89 -8.53 -47.33
CA ASN A 30 -11.07 -9.43 -46.23
C ASN A 30 -11.38 -8.58 -44.96
N SER A 31 -12.59 -8.73 -44.43
CA SER A 31 -13.16 -7.86 -43.36
C SER A 31 -12.58 -8.09 -41.96
N ASN A 32 -11.33 -8.55 -41.83
CA ASN A 32 -10.69 -8.82 -40.57
C ASN A 32 -9.56 -7.84 -40.17
N ASP A 33 -9.21 -6.88 -41.01
CA ASP A 33 -8.26 -5.83 -40.62
C ASP A 33 -9.03 -4.65 -40.03
N ARG A 34 -9.38 -4.76 -38.74
CA ARG A 34 -9.78 -3.58 -37.95
C ARG A 34 -8.56 -2.73 -37.71
N VAL A 35 -8.40 -1.71 -38.54
CA VAL A 35 -7.50 -0.58 -38.21
C VAL A 35 -7.94 0.01 -36.88
N PRO A 36 -7.08 0.11 -35.88
CA PRO A 36 -7.44 0.75 -34.61
C PRO A 36 -7.82 2.20 -34.87
N SER A 37 -9.03 2.56 -34.52
CA SER A 37 -9.50 3.94 -34.59
C SER A 37 -8.65 4.83 -33.65
N PRO A 38 -8.04 5.95 -34.10
CA PRO A 38 -7.14 6.76 -33.29
C PRO A 38 -7.84 7.71 -32.31
N ASN A 39 -9.04 7.45 -31.86
CA ASN A 39 -9.72 8.29 -30.87
C ASN A 39 -10.74 7.48 -30.03
N MET A 40 -10.26 6.49 -29.29
CA MET A 40 -10.95 6.17 -28.03
C MET A 40 -10.25 6.97 -26.94
N GLY A 41 -10.91 8.04 -26.51
CA GLY A 41 -10.50 8.80 -25.34
C GLY A 41 -10.21 7.82 -24.21
N VAL A 42 -8.96 7.77 -23.78
CA VAL A 42 -8.57 7.00 -22.59
C VAL A 42 -9.40 7.57 -21.47
N ASN A 43 -10.43 6.85 -21.04
CA ASN A 43 -11.15 7.18 -19.83
C ASN A 43 -10.11 7.06 -18.70
N PRO A 44 -9.67 8.17 -18.07
CA PRO A 44 -8.64 8.12 -17.05
C PRO A 44 -9.06 7.29 -15.82
N TYR A 45 -10.33 6.91 -15.74
CA TYR A 45 -10.90 6.07 -14.69
C TYR A 45 -11.13 4.60 -15.12
N ARG A 46 -10.74 4.17 -16.31
CA ARG A 46 -10.62 2.75 -16.62
C ARG A 46 -9.32 2.23 -16.01
N VAL A 47 -9.36 2.04 -14.71
CA VAL A 47 -8.39 1.18 -14.04
C VAL A 47 -8.42 -0.17 -14.74
N ASN A 48 -7.24 -0.68 -15.12
CA ASN A 48 -7.07 -1.96 -15.83
C ASN A 48 -7.54 -3.12 -14.93
N THR A 49 -8.84 -3.34 -14.86
CA THR A 49 -9.40 -4.48 -14.12
C THR A 49 -9.03 -5.77 -14.82
N GLY A 50 -8.43 -6.71 -14.09
CA GLY A 50 -8.06 -8.03 -14.61
C GLY A 50 -6.75 -8.11 -15.40
N PHE A 51 -5.93 -7.04 -15.45
CA PHE A 51 -4.67 -7.04 -16.22
C PHE A 51 -3.42 -6.74 -15.40
N LEU A 52 -3.54 -6.41 -14.11
CA LEU A 52 -2.38 -5.99 -13.33
C LEU A 52 -1.33 -7.10 -13.19
N LEU A 53 -1.75 -8.34 -12.95
CA LEU A 53 -0.82 -9.47 -12.86
C LEU A 53 -0.04 -9.64 -14.18
N ARG A 54 -0.73 -9.65 -15.32
CA ARG A 54 -0.08 -9.77 -16.62
C ARG A 54 0.89 -8.63 -16.86
N ASN A 55 0.47 -7.39 -16.59
CA ASN A 55 1.34 -6.21 -16.75
C ASN A 55 2.58 -6.29 -15.86
N ALA A 56 2.44 -6.79 -14.62
CA ALA A 56 3.57 -7.01 -13.72
C ALA A 56 4.53 -8.07 -14.25
N VAL A 57 3.99 -9.21 -14.77
CA VAL A 57 4.78 -10.28 -15.37
C VAL A 57 5.51 -9.81 -16.64
N GLU A 58 4.82 -9.12 -17.55
CA GLU A 58 5.43 -8.56 -18.78
C GLU A 58 6.55 -7.56 -18.46
N ARG A 59 6.40 -6.79 -17.38
CA ARG A 59 7.38 -5.83 -16.90
C ARG A 59 8.51 -6.49 -16.10
N GLY A 60 8.27 -7.67 -15.53
CA GLY A 60 9.19 -8.38 -14.63
C GLY A 60 9.27 -7.74 -13.23
N THR A 61 8.36 -6.82 -12.89
CA THR A 61 8.36 -6.10 -11.61
C THR A 61 6.96 -5.99 -11.02
N LEU A 62 6.86 -6.09 -9.69
CA LEU A 62 5.69 -5.71 -8.90
C LEU A 62 5.99 -4.35 -8.26
N ARG A 63 5.21 -3.32 -8.62
CA ARG A 63 5.33 -1.99 -8.03
C ARG A 63 4.53 -1.94 -6.74
N ILE A 64 5.19 -1.61 -5.64
CA ILE A 64 4.63 -1.72 -4.29
C ILE A 64 4.77 -0.38 -3.58
N ALA A 65 3.67 0.21 -3.14
CA ALA A 65 3.74 1.43 -2.34
C ALA A 65 3.83 1.11 -0.85
N THR A 66 4.64 1.91 -0.17
CA THR A 66 4.82 1.89 1.28
C THR A 66 5.27 3.26 1.79
N GLU A 67 5.14 3.51 3.07
CA GLU A 67 5.77 4.65 3.75
C GLU A 67 7.27 4.36 3.97
N ARG A 68 8.01 5.36 4.45
CA ARG A 68 9.45 5.24 4.75
C ARG A 68 9.81 5.59 6.19
N ASP A 69 8.80 5.87 7.00
CA ASP A 69 8.96 6.47 8.33
C ASP A 69 8.12 5.75 9.41
N TYR A 70 7.80 4.47 9.18
CA TYR A 70 6.91 3.69 10.06
C TYR A 70 7.59 2.40 10.59
N PRO A 71 8.60 2.50 11.45
CA PRO A 71 9.21 1.32 12.07
C PRO A 71 8.24 0.62 13.06
N PRO A 72 8.29 -0.71 13.16
CA PRO A 72 9.20 -1.64 12.50
C PRO A 72 8.73 -2.14 11.13
N PHE A 73 7.68 -1.56 10.53
CA PHE A 73 6.99 -2.09 9.35
C PHE A 73 7.60 -1.62 8.03
N SER A 74 7.85 -0.31 7.88
CA SER A 74 8.49 0.28 6.69
C SER A 74 9.26 1.54 7.05
N TYR A 75 10.57 1.48 6.94
CA TYR A 75 11.45 2.59 7.33
C TYR A 75 12.83 2.48 6.68
N HIS A 76 13.58 3.58 6.70
CA HIS A 76 14.97 3.55 6.29
C HIS A 76 15.85 3.10 7.46
N GLY A 77 16.49 1.95 7.29
CA GLY A 77 17.47 1.41 8.23
C GLY A 77 18.85 2.03 8.09
N THR A 78 19.84 1.35 8.62
CA THR A 78 21.25 1.76 8.51
C THR A 78 21.67 1.87 7.05
N GLY A 79 22.29 2.98 6.69
CA GLY A 79 22.72 3.25 5.31
C GLY A 79 21.63 3.78 4.40
N GLY A 80 20.44 4.12 4.93
CA GLY A 80 19.34 4.69 4.16
C GLY A 80 18.61 3.69 3.26
N ILE A 81 18.73 2.39 3.55
CA ILE A 81 18.05 1.32 2.79
C ILE A 81 16.64 1.14 3.36
N LEU A 82 15.63 1.14 2.48
CA LEU A 82 14.26 0.83 2.87
C LEU A 82 14.20 -0.61 3.39
N THR A 83 13.63 -0.80 4.57
CA THR A 83 13.51 -2.08 5.26
C THR A 83 12.28 -2.06 6.18
N GLY A 84 11.99 -3.17 6.82
CA GLY A 84 10.87 -3.32 7.75
C GLY A 84 10.07 -4.58 7.46
N PHE A 85 9.20 -4.94 8.37
CA PHE A 85 8.40 -6.17 8.26
C PHE A 85 7.57 -6.19 6.97
N ASP A 86 6.81 -5.12 6.70
CA ASP A 86 5.97 -5.01 5.50
C ASP A 86 6.80 -5.02 4.22
N VAL A 87 7.97 -4.37 4.24
CA VAL A 87 8.91 -4.32 3.11
C VAL A 87 9.43 -5.71 2.79
N GLU A 88 9.93 -6.45 3.79
CA GLU A 88 10.49 -7.79 3.57
C GLU A 88 9.42 -8.82 3.20
N ILE A 89 8.20 -8.73 3.76
CA ILE A 89 7.07 -9.55 3.30
C ILE A 89 6.76 -9.26 1.82
N ALA A 90 6.71 -7.99 1.43
CA ALA A 90 6.42 -7.60 0.04
C ALA A 90 7.52 -8.02 -0.94
N GLU A 91 8.80 -7.92 -0.54
CA GLU A 91 9.94 -8.42 -1.33
C GLU A 91 9.85 -9.92 -1.57
N GLU A 92 9.58 -10.69 -0.52
CA GLU A 92 9.45 -12.13 -0.61
C GLU A 92 8.20 -12.57 -1.39
N VAL A 93 7.08 -11.86 -1.25
CA VAL A 93 5.91 -12.07 -2.10
C VAL A 93 6.26 -11.88 -3.57
N ALA A 94 6.92 -10.80 -3.94
CA ALA A 94 7.35 -10.56 -5.32
C ALA A 94 8.30 -11.67 -5.80
N ARG A 95 9.27 -12.09 -4.97
CA ARG A 95 10.20 -13.18 -5.28
C ARG A 95 9.49 -14.51 -5.54
N HIS A 96 8.48 -14.86 -4.72
CA HIS A 96 7.69 -16.08 -4.93
C HIS A 96 6.78 -16.01 -6.17
N MET A 97 6.49 -14.79 -6.65
CA MET A 97 5.81 -14.56 -7.93
C MET A 97 6.79 -14.48 -9.13
N GLU A 98 8.09 -14.75 -8.91
CA GLU A 98 9.16 -14.60 -9.90
C GLU A 98 9.28 -13.17 -10.46
N LEU A 99 8.94 -12.17 -9.64
CA LEU A 99 9.02 -10.74 -9.95
C LEU A 99 10.04 -10.05 -9.06
N LYS A 100 10.55 -8.92 -9.53
CA LYS A 100 11.34 -8.00 -8.70
C LYS A 100 10.40 -7.03 -8.00
N ALA A 101 10.58 -6.82 -6.70
CA ALA A 101 9.90 -5.74 -5.99
C ALA A 101 10.46 -4.37 -6.42
N GLU A 102 9.58 -3.43 -6.73
CA GLU A 102 9.91 -2.04 -7.02
C GLU A 102 9.10 -1.16 -6.06
N PHE A 103 9.78 -0.59 -5.06
CA PHE A 103 9.11 0.21 -4.05
C PHE A 103 8.89 1.64 -4.50
N VAL A 104 7.67 2.13 -4.25
CA VAL A 104 7.26 3.53 -4.41
C VAL A 104 6.98 4.10 -3.03
N GLU A 105 7.91 4.89 -2.53
CA GLU A 105 7.78 5.54 -1.23
C GLU A 105 6.83 6.73 -1.32
N THR A 106 5.82 6.76 -0.45
CA THR A 106 4.83 7.85 -0.44
C THR A 106 4.29 8.06 0.98
N GLY A 107 3.54 9.13 1.20
CA GLY A 107 2.86 9.36 2.49
C GLY A 107 1.56 8.57 2.59
N TRP A 108 1.13 8.32 3.83
CA TRP A 108 -0.08 7.57 4.15
C TRP A 108 -1.32 7.99 3.35
N GLU A 109 -1.52 9.29 3.21
CA GLU A 109 -2.67 9.86 2.52
C GLU A 109 -2.76 9.51 1.03
N ASN A 110 -1.62 9.13 0.42
CA ASN A 110 -1.51 8.81 -1.00
C ASN A 110 -1.53 7.30 -1.28
N LEU A 111 -1.35 6.44 -0.26
CA LEU A 111 -1.21 4.99 -0.45
C LEU A 111 -2.40 4.39 -1.19
N LEU A 112 -3.62 4.54 -0.70
CA LEU A 112 -4.80 3.96 -1.34
C LEU A 112 -5.24 4.76 -2.59
N PRO A 113 -5.24 6.11 -2.60
CA PRO A 113 -5.54 6.86 -3.82
C PRO A 113 -4.63 6.52 -5.00
N GLY A 114 -3.33 6.34 -4.75
CA GLY A 114 -2.36 6.01 -5.80
C GLY A 114 -2.60 4.66 -6.49
N LEU A 115 -3.25 3.68 -5.82
CA LEU A 115 -3.74 2.46 -6.48
C LEU A 115 -4.75 2.80 -7.57
N THR A 116 -5.74 3.64 -7.24
CA THR A 116 -6.77 4.06 -8.18
C THR A 116 -6.18 4.87 -9.35
N GLU A 117 -5.12 5.62 -9.09
CA GLU A 117 -4.39 6.38 -10.09
C GLU A 117 -3.41 5.52 -10.93
N GLY A 118 -3.24 4.24 -10.58
CA GLY A 118 -2.36 3.30 -11.28
C GLY A 118 -0.86 3.57 -11.10
N LYS A 119 -0.48 4.29 -10.04
CA LYS A 119 0.92 4.62 -9.74
C LYS A 119 1.73 3.37 -9.36
N TYR A 120 1.09 2.40 -8.73
CA TYR A 120 1.65 1.11 -8.30
C TYR A 120 0.59 0.02 -8.37
N ASP A 121 0.99 -1.22 -8.17
CA ASP A 121 0.16 -2.41 -8.35
C ASP A 121 -0.42 -2.89 -7.01
N ALA A 122 0.30 -2.68 -5.91
CA ALA A 122 -0.06 -3.10 -4.56
C ALA A 122 0.39 -2.10 -3.50
N VAL A 123 -0.23 -2.17 -2.33
CA VAL A 123 0.21 -1.45 -1.11
C VAL A 123 0.48 -2.47 -0.01
N PHE A 124 1.68 -2.43 0.58
CA PHE A 124 2.04 -3.14 1.80
C PHE A 124 2.47 -2.09 2.84
N ASN A 125 1.60 -1.76 3.78
CA ASN A 125 1.87 -0.69 4.75
C ASN A 125 0.85 -0.68 5.91
N GLN A 126 0.70 -1.76 6.65
CA GLN A 126 -0.24 -1.84 7.77
C GLN A 126 -1.67 -1.41 7.39
N ILE A 127 -2.12 -1.79 6.19
CA ILE A 127 -3.46 -1.46 5.71
C ILE A 127 -4.48 -2.42 6.34
N GLU A 128 -5.33 -1.86 7.20
CA GLU A 128 -6.44 -2.63 7.78
C GLU A 128 -7.47 -2.99 6.72
N ASP A 129 -7.84 -4.26 6.69
CA ASP A 129 -8.89 -4.80 5.85
C ASP A 129 -10.27 -4.53 6.48
N ARG A 130 -10.86 -3.39 6.13
CA ARG A 130 -12.13 -2.90 6.68
C ARG A 130 -13.24 -2.89 5.63
N PRO A 131 -14.53 -3.03 6.06
CA PRO A 131 -15.65 -3.03 5.13
C PRO A 131 -15.75 -1.78 4.22
N ASP A 132 -15.45 -0.59 4.76
CA ASP A 132 -15.45 0.67 4.00
C ASP A 132 -14.36 0.69 2.91
N ARG A 133 -13.20 0.12 3.18
CA ARG A 133 -12.10 -0.02 2.21
C ARG A 133 -12.38 -1.12 1.19
N ARG A 134 -12.96 -2.26 1.60
CA ARG A 134 -13.36 -3.36 0.69
C ARG A 134 -14.37 -2.94 -0.38
N ALA A 135 -15.15 -1.88 -0.12
CA ALA A 135 -16.02 -1.32 -1.13
C ALA A 135 -15.26 -0.75 -2.35
N LEU A 136 -14.03 -0.26 -2.13
CA LEU A 136 -13.23 0.46 -3.12
C LEU A 136 -11.99 -0.31 -3.61
N TYR A 137 -11.47 -1.22 -2.79
CA TYR A 137 -10.22 -1.95 -3.01
C TYR A 137 -10.42 -3.45 -2.84
N ASP A 138 -9.56 -4.25 -3.44
CA ASP A 138 -9.41 -5.68 -3.15
C ASP A 138 -8.27 -5.87 -2.15
N PHE A 139 -8.34 -6.95 -1.37
CA PHE A 139 -7.39 -7.26 -0.32
C PHE A 139 -6.92 -8.70 -0.42
N SER A 140 -5.65 -8.95 -0.14
CA SER A 140 -5.11 -10.29 0.08
C SER A 140 -5.72 -10.94 1.33
N VAL A 141 -5.36 -12.19 1.60
CA VAL A 141 -5.45 -12.73 2.96
C VAL A 141 -4.63 -11.84 3.91
N ALA A 142 -5.05 -11.77 5.17
CA ALA A 142 -4.27 -11.05 6.16
C ALA A 142 -2.90 -11.71 6.33
N TYR A 143 -1.83 -10.91 6.20
CA TYR A 143 -0.47 -11.39 6.48
C TYR A 143 -0.01 -11.02 7.89
N LEU A 144 -0.77 -10.21 8.59
CA LEU A 144 -0.54 -9.79 9.97
C LEU A 144 -1.87 -9.55 10.67
N SER A 145 -1.94 -9.81 11.97
CA SER A 145 -3.01 -9.29 12.83
C SER A 145 -2.40 -8.42 13.91
N SER A 146 -3.00 -7.30 14.17
CA SER A 146 -2.54 -6.34 15.18
C SER A 146 -3.65 -6.01 16.17
N THR A 147 -3.27 -5.79 17.42
CA THR A 147 -4.17 -5.41 18.50
C THR A 147 -3.72 -4.10 19.08
N PRO A 148 -4.59 -3.07 19.17
CA PRO A 148 -4.25 -1.84 19.86
C PRO A 148 -3.91 -2.10 21.33
N VAL A 149 -2.87 -1.45 21.83
CA VAL A 149 -2.39 -1.55 23.21
C VAL A 149 -2.24 -0.17 23.82
N LEU A 150 -2.62 -0.05 25.08
CA LEU A 150 -2.38 1.12 25.91
C LEU A 150 -1.07 0.93 26.66
N LEU A 151 -0.10 1.80 26.38
CA LEU A 151 1.19 1.80 27.04
C LEU A 151 1.24 2.92 28.09
N VAL A 152 1.81 2.61 29.24
CA VAL A 152 1.94 3.52 30.38
C VAL A 152 3.35 3.44 30.95
N HIS A 153 3.73 4.42 31.78
CA HIS A 153 4.98 4.35 32.54
C HIS A 153 4.91 3.17 33.51
N SER A 154 5.96 2.37 33.59
CA SER A 154 5.99 1.13 34.39
C SER A 154 5.98 1.34 35.90
N SER A 155 6.25 2.56 36.38
CA SER A 155 6.11 2.89 37.82
C SER A 155 4.65 2.80 38.33
N GLY A 156 3.66 2.89 37.38
CA GLY A 156 2.24 2.87 37.73
C GLY A 156 1.73 4.16 38.41
N GLU A 157 2.54 5.20 38.49
CA GLU A 157 2.17 6.47 39.16
C GLU A 157 0.96 7.16 38.55
N ALA A 158 0.79 7.03 37.23
CA ALA A 158 -0.31 7.67 36.51
C ALA A 158 -1.68 7.05 36.79
N GLN A 159 -1.78 5.92 37.50
CA GLN A 159 -3.01 5.16 37.81
C GLN A 159 -3.87 4.82 36.57
N ILE A 160 -3.29 4.86 35.38
CA ILE A 160 -3.96 4.48 34.13
C ILE A 160 -3.81 2.98 33.95
N ARG A 161 -4.94 2.26 33.88
CA ARG A 161 -4.97 0.80 33.73
C ARG A 161 -5.78 0.35 32.53
N THR A 162 -6.73 1.17 32.10
CA THR A 162 -7.64 0.86 31.01
C THR A 162 -7.75 2.03 30.03
N PHE A 163 -8.26 1.77 28.82
CA PHE A 163 -8.57 2.83 27.88
C PHE A 163 -9.58 3.86 28.44
N SER A 164 -10.41 3.48 29.40
CA SER A 164 -11.36 4.41 30.00
C SER A 164 -10.68 5.45 30.91
N ASP A 165 -9.48 5.17 31.40
CA ASP A 165 -8.74 6.05 32.32
C ASP A 165 -8.01 7.20 31.60
N ILE A 166 -7.99 7.19 30.25
CA ILE A 166 -7.27 8.22 29.48
C ILE A 166 -8.07 9.48 29.20
N LYS A 167 -9.27 9.60 29.73
CA LYS A 167 -10.10 10.80 29.53
C LYS A 167 -9.37 12.05 30.06
N GLY A 168 -9.20 13.04 29.18
CA GLY A 168 -8.49 14.29 29.49
C GLY A 168 -6.99 14.11 29.73
N LYS A 169 -6.40 12.97 29.38
CA LYS A 169 -4.97 12.68 29.48
C LYS A 169 -4.26 12.94 28.16
N ARG A 170 -3.00 13.35 28.23
CA ARG A 170 -2.13 13.53 27.06
C ARG A 170 -1.69 12.17 26.55
N VAL A 171 -2.23 11.76 25.40
CA VAL A 171 -1.99 10.43 24.85
C VAL A 171 -1.27 10.51 23.51
N GLY A 172 -0.06 10.00 23.49
CA GLY A 172 0.75 9.87 22.28
C GLY A 172 0.16 8.82 21.35
N LEU A 173 0.03 9.11 20.06
CA LEU A 173 -0.45 8.17 19.08
C LEU A 173 -0.09 8.59 17.65
N ASN A 174 -0.03 7.64 16.74
CA ASN A 174 -0.03 7.95 15.31
C ASN A 174 -1.39 8.57 14.95
N PRO A 175 -1.44 9.78 14.36
CA PRO A 175 -2.69 10.52 14.15
C PRO A 175 -3.58 9.93 13.05
N THR A 176 -3.25 8.76 12.52
CA THR A 176 -3.97 8.09 11.44
C THR A 176 -4.68 6.81 11.93
N GLY A 177 -5.72 6.41 11.21
CA GLY A 177 -6.41 5.14 11.45
C GLY A 177 -7.11 5.04 12.81
N ILE A 178 -7.14 3.81 13.34
CA ILE A 178 -7.92 3.41 14.53
C ILE A 178 -7.50 4.14 15.83
N TYR A 179 -6.23 4.49 15.99
CA TYR A 179 -5.75 5.08 17.25
C TYR A 179 -6.35 6.45 17.51
N LYS A 180 -6.50 7.27 16.46
CA LYS A 180 -7.20 8.56 16.52
C LYS A 180 -8.66 8.39 16.93
N ASP A 181 -9.33 7.39 16.36
CA ASP A 181 -10.74 7.09 16.68
C ASP A 181 -10.88 6.61 18.12
N MET A 182 -9.91 5.82 18.61
CA MET A 182 -9.86 5.38 20.01
C MET A 182 -9.64 6.56 20.97
N ALA A 183 -8.66 7.41 20.72
CA ALA A 183 -8.42 8.60 21.54
C ALA A 183 -9.68 9.47 21.63
N LYS A 184 -10.35 9.71 20.51
CA LYS A 184 -11.61 10.44 20.48
C LYS A 184 -12.71 9.74 21.27
N ARG A 185 -12.86 8.42 21.12
CA ARG A 185 -13.87 7.60 21.83
C ARG A 185 -13.73 7.71 23.34
N TYR A 186 -12.49 7.64 23.82
CA TYR A 186 -12.19 7.66 25.25
C TYR A 186 -11.92 9.07 25.80
N GLY A 187 -12.04 10.13 24.98
CA GLY A 187 -11.92 11.52 25.38
C GLY A 187 -10.51 11.94 25.76
N ALA A 188 -9.50 11.35 25.18
CA ALA A 188 -8.10 11.69 25.38
C ALA A 188 -7.70 12.97 24.63
N GLU A 189 -6.69 13.67 25.15
CA GLU A 189 -5.98 14.72 24.43
C GLU A 189 -4.91 14.07 23.54
N ALA A 190 -5.20 13.95 22.25
CA ALA A 190 -4.32 13.28 21.30
C ALA A 190 -3.08 14.14 21.01
N VAL A 191 -1.90 13.57 21.28
CA VAL A 191 -0.60 14.16 20.95
C VAL A 191 -0.03 13.39 19.76
N PRO A 192 0.03 13.99 18.54
CA PRO A 192 0.57 13.33 17.38
C PRO A 192 2.03 12.97 17.56
N ILE A 193 2.38 11.72 17.31
CA ILE A 193 3.75 11.22 17.34
C ILE A 193 4.06 10.49 16.03
N LYS A 194 5.31 10.57 15.62
CA LYS A 194 5.80 9.90 14.41
C LYS A 194 6.33 8.50 14.71
N TYR A 195 7.15 8.40 15.77
CA TYR A 195 7.81 7.15 16.14
C TYR A 195 7.41 6.71 17.55
N ILE A 196 7.17 5.42 17.73
CA ILE A 196 6.84 4.85 19.04
C ILE A 196 7.98 5.06 20.04
N SER A 197 9.24 5.08 19.60
CA SER A 197 10.41 5.37 20.44
C SER A 197 10.36 6.79 21.03
N ASP A 198 9.92 7.78 20.26
CA ASP A 198 9.77 9.16 20.74
C ASP A 198 8.67 9.23 21.79
N ALA A 199 7.52 8.59 21.50
CA ALA A 199 6.41 8.48 22.45
C ALA A 199 6.84 7.80 23.75
N ALA A 200 7.63 6.74 23.67
CA ALA A 200 8.12 6.03 24.84
C ALA A 200 9.07 6.89 25.69
N ASN A 201 9.94 7.68 25.05
CA ASN A 201 10.78 8.65 25.74
C ASN A 201 9.95 9.77 26.39
N MET A 202 8.97 10.31 25.68
CA MET A 202 8.06 11.33 26.23
C MET A 202 7.26 10.77 27.41
N LEU A 203 6.82 9.52 27.34
CA LEU A 203 6.15 8.83 28.44
C LEU A 203 7.09 8.63 29.64
N ALA A 204 8.34 8.22 29.39
CA ALA A 204 9.35 8.07 30.44
C ALA A 204 9.69 9.39 31.16
N ASN A 205 9.63 10.50 30.43
CA ASN A 205 9.90 11.85 30.99
C ASN A 205 8.67 12.52 31.62
N GLY A 206 7.46 11.91 31.48
CA GLY A 206 6.21 12.50 31.97
C GLY A 206 5.61 13.57 31.06
N ASP A 207 6.09 13.70 29.83
CA ASP A 207 5.51 14.59 28.80
C ASP A 207 4.20 14.04 28.25
N LEU A 208 4.01 12.72 28.33
CA LEU A 208 2.77 11.99 28.03
C LEU A 208 2.31 11.22 29.27
N ASP A 209 0.99 11.02 29.34
CA ASP A 209 0.38 10.23 30.41
C ASP A 209 0.19 8.76 29.95
N ALA A 210 -0.02 8.53 28.66
CA ALA A 210 -0.12 7.22 28.03
C ALA A 210 0.23 7.28 26.53
N VAL A 211 0.34 6.10 25.90
CA VAL A 211 0.53 5.95 24.45
C VAL A 211 -0.43 4.88 23.93
N ILE A 212 -1.13 5.15 22.84
CA ILE A 212 -1.89 4.14 22.09
C ILE A 212 -1.05 3.73 20.88
N SER A 213 -0.74 2.44 20.79
CA SER A 213 0.01 1.84 19.68
C SER A 213 -0.52 0.43 19.41
N ASP A 214 0.16 -0.33 18.56
CA ASP A 214 -0.08 -1.74 18.40
C ASP A 214 0.87 -2.60 19.24
N GLN A 215 0.44 -3.82 19.52
CA GLN A 215 1.19 -4.74 20.36
C GLN A 215 2.55 -5.13 19.75
N LEU A 216 2.65 -5.20 18.43
CA LEU A 216 3.89 -5.61 17.75
C LEU A 216 4.93 -4.49 17.78
N SER A 217 4.51 -3.24 17.56
CA SER A 217 5.38 -2.06 17.76
C SER A 217 5.87 -1.97 19.20
N ALA A 218 5.00 -2.23 20.18
CA ALA A 218 5.37 -2.26 21.58
C ALA A 218 6.37 -3.40 21.90
N THR A 219 6.17 -4.57 21.31
CA THR A 219 7.09 -5.72 21.43
C THR A 219 8.45 -5.39 20.83
N ASN A 220 8.48 -4.85 19.62
CA ASN A 220 9.71 -4.43 18.97
C ASN A 220 10.45 -3.34 19.78
N LEU A 221 9.71 -2.34 20.29
CA LEU A 221 10.28 -1.31 21.17
C LEU A 221 10.99 -1.93 22.37
N LYS A 222 10.35 -2.89 23.04
CA LYS A 222 10.94 -3.57 24.22
C LYS A 222 12.15 -4.44 23.87
N GLN A 223 12.20 -5.03 22.68
CA GLN A 223 13.38 -5.78 22.20
C GLN A 223 14.56 -4.85 21.94
N GLN A 224 14.30 -3.69 21.33
CA GLN A 224 15.35 -2.71 21.03
C GLN A 224 15.82 -1.94 22.28
N PHE A 225 14.91 -1.68 23.22
CA PHE A 225 15.13 -0.89 24.42
C PHE A 225 14.58 -1.62 25.66
N PRO A 226 15.24 -2.70 26.12
CA PRO A 226 14.74 -3.53 27.23
C PRO A 226 14.45 -2.77 28.52
N ASP A 227 15.27 -1.76 28.81
CA ASP A 227 15.22 -0.98 30.05
C ASP A 227 14.26 0.21 29.99
N ILE A 228 13.60 0.47 28.84
CA ILE A 228 12.67 1.59 28.74
C ILE A 228 11.50 1.40 29.72
N PRO A 229 11.18 2.40 30.57
CA PRO A 229 10.20 2.26 31.66
C PRO A 229 8.75 2.33 31.12
N VAL A 230 8.41 1.49 30.15
CA VAL A 230 7.09 1.42 29.52
C VAL A 230 6.51 0.02 29.72
N ALA A 231 5.24 -0.06 30.05
CA ALA A 231 4.49 -1.31 30.23
C ALA A 231 3.14 -1.24 29.51
N ALA A 232 2.65 -2.37 29.04
CA ALA A 232 1.28 -2.49 28.55
C ALA A 232 0.31 -2.51 29.73
N ALA A 233 -0.67 -1.59 29.74
CA ALA A 233 -1.74 -1.54 30.73
C ALA A 233 -2.96 -2.36 30.30
N GLU A 234 -3.37 -2.20 29.04
CA GLU A 234 -4.53 -2.89 28.45
C GLU A 234 -4.29 -3.16 26.97
N SER A 235 -4.81 -4.29 26.48
CA SER A 235 -4.95 -4.56 25.06
C SER A 235 -6.44 -4.50 24.68
N ALA A 236 -6.75 -3.91 23.54
CA ALA A 236 -8.14 -3.87 23.07
C ALA A 236 -8.63 -5.27 22.65
N ASP A 237 -9.92 -5.51 22.76
CA ASP A 237 -10.54 -6.74 22.25
C ASP A 237 -10.57 -6.77 20.71
N GLN A 238 -10.47 -5.61 20.09
CA GLN A 238 -10.50 -5.46 18.64
C GLN A 238 -9.16 -5.88 18.04
N VAL A 239 -9.22 -6.85 17.13
CA VAL A 239 -8.09 -7.28 16.30
C VAL A 239 -8.24 -6.67 14.93
N SER A 240 -7.22 -5.97 14.44
CA SER A 240 -7.13 -5.47 13.08
C SER A 240 -6.42 -6.49 12.22
N GLU A 241 -7.05 -6.91 11.12
CA GLU A 241 -6.42 -7.75 10.10
C GLU A 241 -5.73 -6.85 9.07
N ILE A 242 -4.45 -7.08 8.88
CA ILE A 242 -3.59 -6.30 7.98
C ILE A 242 -3.34 -7.11 6.72
N SER A 243 -3.66 -6.51 5.58
CA SER A 243 -3.63 -7.15 4.26
C SER A 243 -2.98 -6.25 3.23
N ALA A 244 -2.43 -6.84 2.18
CA ALA A 244 -2.05 -6.07 1.00
C ALA A 244 -3.29 -5.56 0.29
N ALA A 245 -3.25 -4.31 -0.16
CA ALA A 245 -4.37 -3.68 -0.88
C ALA A 245 -4.06 -3.54 -2.37
N PHE A 246 -5.11 -3.68 -3.19
CA PHE A 246 -5.05 -3.61 -4.65
C PHE A 246 -6.21 -2.77 -5.18
N VAL A 247 -6.05 -2.22 -6.37
CA VAL A 247 -7.20 -1.62 -7.04
C VAL A 247 -8.25 -2.69 -7.35
N LYS A 248 -9.51 -2.32 -7.20
CA LYS A 248 -10.66 -3.22 -7.36
C LYS A 248 -10.69 -3.91 -8.72
N GLY A 249 -11.02 -5.22 -8.72
CA GLY A 249 -11.26 -5.99 -9.93
C GLY A 249 -10.02 -6.67 -10.53
N ASN A 250 -9.00 -6.98 -9.70
CA ASN A 250 -7.80 -7.71 -10.10
C ASN A 250 -7.62 -9.01 -9.28
N PRO A 251 -8.58 -9.95 -9.34
CA PRO A 251 -8.57 -11.16 -8.52
C PRO A 251 -7.36 -12.06 -8.81
N ASP A 252 -6.82 -12.03 -10.03
CA ASP A 252 -5.64 -12.83 -10.41
C ASP A 252 -4.39 -12.37 -9.65
N LEU A 253 -4.20 -11.05 -9.50
CA LEU A 253 -3.08 -10.51 -8.73
C LEU A 253 -3.25 -10.81 -7.24
N VAL A 254 -4.47 -10.65 -6.70
CA VAL A 254 -4.79 -11.02 -5.31
C VAL A 254 -4.48 -12.49 -5.06
N ALA A 255 -4.94 -13.39 -5.93
CA ALA A 255 -4.70 -14.83 -5.79
C ALA A 255 -3.21 -15.18 -5.88
N ALA A 256 -2.44 -14.51 -6.75
CA ALA A 256 -1.00 -14.72 -6.86
C ALA A 256 -0.27 -14.31 -5.56
N VAL A 257 -0.65 -13.18 -4.97
CA VAL A 257 -0.12 -12.72 -3.67
C VAL A 257 -0.54 -13.66 -2.53
N ASP A 258 -1.80 -14.08 -2.51
CA ASP A 258 -2.30 -15.03 -1.51
C ASP A 258 -1.52 -16.37 -1.56
N ASN A 259 -1.24 -16.87 -2.76
CA ASN A 259 -0.43 -18.09 -2.94
C ASN A 259 1.03 -17.89 -2.49
N ALA A 260 1.63 -16.74 -2.79
CA ALA A 260 2.97 -16.41 -2.33
C ALA A 260 3.04 -16.38 -0.80
N LEU A 261 2.10 -15.69 -0.15
CA LEU A 261 1.99 -15.65 1.32
C LEU A 261 1.82 -17.05 1.93
N ALA A 262 0.99 -17.92 1.29
CA ALA A 262 0.83 -19.31 1.73
C ALA A 262 2.12 -20.11 1.63
N THR A 263 2.86 -19.94 0.52
CA THR A 263 4.14 -20.62 0.32
C THR A 263 5.18 -20.17 1.35
N MET A 264 5.27 -18.87 1.63
CA MET A 264 6.16 -18.32 2.66
C MET A 264 5.87 -18.88 4.05
N GLN A 265 4.60 -19.18 4.35
CA GLN A 265 4.22 -19.82 5.62
C GLN A 265 4.67 -21.29 5.68
N GLN A 266 4.59 -22.00 4.56
CA GLN A 266 4.94 -23.42 4.47
C GLN A 266 6.45 -23.66 4.46
N ASP A 267 7.20 -22.80 3.79
CA ASP A 267 8.67 -22.94 3.64
C ASP A 267 9.48 -22.30 4.79
N GLY A 268 8.79 -21.60 5.71
CA GLY A 268 9.40 -20.98 6.89
C GLY A 268 9.97 -19.57 6.64
N THR A 269 9.86 -19.03 5.42
CA THR A 269 10.32 -17.67 5.08
C THR A 269 9.59 -16.63 5.93
N TYR A 270 8.26 -16.77 6.06
CA TYR A 270 7.46 -15.88 6.91
C TYR A 270 7.95 -15.88 8.36
N LEU A 271 8.18 -17.06 8.95
CA LEU A 271 8.66 -17.20 10.32
C LEU A 271 10.03 -16.55 10.51
N THR A 272 10.90 -16.64 9.53
CA THR A 272 12.23 -16.02 9.55
C THR A 272 12.11 -14.50 9.65
N ILE A 273 11.25 -13.88 8.80
CA ILE A 273 10.99 -12.44 8.83
C ILE A 273 10.31 -12.05 10.15
N TRP A 274 9.30 -12.82 10.60
CA TRP A 274 8.63 -12.59 11.87
C TRP A 274 9.61 -12.51 13.05
N ASN A 275 10.46 -13.51 13.20
CA ASN A 275 11.43 -13.59 14.29
C ASN A 275 12.45 -12.45 14.26
N LYS A 276 12.79 -11.94 13.09
CA LYS A 276 13.69 -10.78 12.94
C LYS A 276 13.11 -9.53 13.59
N TYR A 277 11.80 -9.28 13.43
CA TYR A 277 11.17 -8.05 13.91
C TYR A 277 10.48 -8.20 15.26
N PHE A 278 9.94 -9.38 15.58
CA PHE A 278 9.07 -9.60 16.74
C PHE A 278 9.54 -10.73 17.66
N GLY A 279 10.66 -11.38 17.32
CA GLY A 279 11.22 -12.44 18.14
C GLY A 279 10.24 -13.60 18.34
N ASN A 280 10.11 -14.04 19.60
CA ASN A 280 9.22 -15.13 19.98
C ASN A 280 7.77 -14.67 20.24
N ALA A 281 7.36 -13.48 19.79
CA ALA A 281 5.97 -13.06 19.92
C ALA A 281 5.06 -14.07 19.19
N PRO A 282 3.90 -14.42 19.77
CA PRO A 282 2.98 -15.32 19.11
C PRO A 282 2.57 -14.77 17.73
N ILE A 283 2.66 -15.60 16.72
CA ILE A 283 2.17 -15.24 15.39
C ILE A 283 0.65 -15.13 15.48
N SER A 284 0.15 -13.93 15.18
CA SER A 284 -1.28 -13.65 15.20
C SER A 284 -1.76 -13.24 13.81
N TYR A 285 -2.06 -14.23 12.98
CA TYR A 285 -2.88 -14.02 11.78
C TYR A 285 -3.72 -15.28 11.53
N LYS A 286 -4.89 -15.08 10.94
CA LYS A 286 -5.70 -16.20 10.46
C LYS A 286 -5.13 -16.61 9.11
N GLY A 287 -4.44 -17.76 9.09
CA GLY A 287 -3.88 -18.32 7.86
C GLY A 287 -4.93 -18.53 6.76
N ILE A 288 -4.45 -18.75 5.54
CA ILE A 288 -5.27 -19.03 4.35
C ILE A 288 -6.29 -20.15 4.56
N HIS A 289 -6.01 -21.07 5.48
CA HIS A 289 -6.89 -22.23 5.78
C HIS A 289 -8.24 -21.85 6.39
N ASP A 290 -8.43 -20.64 6.89
CA ASP A 290 -9.68 -20.21 7.55
C ASP A 290 -10.67 -19.51 6.60
N ARG A 291 -10.28 -19.16 5.39
CA ARG A 291 -11.23 -18.68 4.38
C ARG A 291 -12.00 -19.87 3.79
N LYS A 292 -13.16 -20.16 4.33
CA LYS A 292 -14.16 -20.93 3.57
C LYS A 292 -14.51 -20.08 2.34
N VAL A 293 -14.10 -20.58 1.17
CA VAL A 293 -14.61 -20.09 -0.12
C VAL A 293 -16.13 -20.17 -0.06
N LYS A 294 -16.80 -19.02 -0.01
CA LYS A 294 -18.26 -18.92 -0.11
C LYS A 294 -18.65 -18.74 -1.55
#